data_28e16ab6f72acb404a6896f6df095f28
#
_entry.id   28e16ab6f72acb404a6896f6df095f28
#
_cell.length_a   1.000
_cell.length_b   1.000
_cell.length_c   1.000
_cell.angle_alpha   90.00
_cell.angle_beta   90.00
_cell.angle_gamma   90.00
#
_symmetry.space_group_name_H-M   'P 1'
#
loop_
_entity.id
_entity.type
_entity.pdbx_description
1 polymer ?
#
loop_
_entity_poly.entity_id
_entity_poly.type
_entity_poly.pdbx_seq_one_letter_code
_entity_poly.pdbx_strand_id
1 'polypeptide(L)'
;IPGRELLLEHVHPTIEGHRVIANCFLEVLRQNQSCFSNKKLQIGTSEDLYNFPVLEFDSLAGEYACLQLRKGFPFYEKDLSTITPKTEVEKIAANYVRQKNWYQSMDQLYQYALNSKNEKLCLDILRVRITDNPYDLTFLGQGGEFAEIRKEYPLAIFFYTRSFRLYPTVQTAQNLVAIHLRLDQPDLALPYIEYILRNGNPKFNGLKELFHKIIQYKQELNWQSN
;
A
#
# COMPACT_ATOMS: atom_id res chain seq x y z
N ILE A 1 -3.13 19.82 30.13
CA ILE A 1 -3.76 18.50 29.96
C ILE A 1 -4.28 18.47 28.53
N PRO A 2 -3.91 17.46 27.71
CA PRO A 2 -4.46 17.32 26.36
C PRO A 2 -5.99 17.28 26.40
N GLY A 3 -6.60 18.08 25.54
CA GLY A 3 -8.05 18.15 25.45
C GLY A 3 -8.65 17.09 24.52
N ARG A 4 -9.94 17.22 24.21
CA ARG A 4 -10.69 16.33 23.30
C ARG A 4 -10.16 16.35 21.84
N GLU A 5 -9.33 17.31 21.52
CA GLU A 5 -8.64 17.39 20.22
C GLU A 5 -7.63 16.26 20.03
N LEU A 6 -6.96 15.84 21.11
CA LEU A 6 -5.92 14.81 21.07
C LEU A 6 -6.35 13.48 21.69
N LEU A 7 -7.39 13.46 22.52
CA LEU A 7 -7.89 12.27 23.20
C LEU A 7 -9.39 12.08 22.95
N LEU A 8 -9.80 10.86 22.58
CA LEU A 8 -11.22 10.47 22.44
C LEU A 8 -11.93 10.49 23.81
N GLU A 9 -11.22 10.01 24.79
CA GLU A 9 -11.53 10.06 26.19
C GLU A 9 -10.22 10.21 26.98
N HIS A 10 -10.16 9.90 28.23
CA HIS A 10 -8.99 10.20 29.06
C HIS A 10 -7.72 9.37 28.75
N VAL A 11 -7.80 8.32 27.92
CA VAL A 11 -6.65 7.44 27.63
C VAL A 11 -6.42 7.12 26.14
N HIS A 12 -7.45 7.16 25.30
CA HIS A 12 -7.32 6.79 23.89
C HIS A 12 -7.08 8.02 22.99
N PRO A 13 -5.97 8.08 22.29
CA PRO A 13 -5.69 9.19 21.39
C PRO A 13 -6.68 9.25 20.23
N THR A 14 -7.00 10.45 19.79
CA THR A 14 -7.61 10.70 18.48
C THR A 14 -6.60 10.41 17.37
N ILE A 15 -7.03 10.48 16.11
CA ILE A 15 -6.09 10.39 14.95
C ILE A 15 -5.00 11.46 15.08
N GLU A 16 -5.36 12.67 15.48
CA GLU A 16 -4.40 13.76 15.68
C GLU A 16 -3.49 13.47 16.88
N GLY A 17 -4.02 12.93 17.96
CA GLY A 17 -3.24 12.44 19.10
C GLY A 17 -2.20 11.39 18.69
N HIS A 18 -2.58 10.43 17.86
CA HIS A 18 -1.64 9.44 17.29
C HIS A 18 -0.56 10.07 16.42
N ARG A 19 -0.90 11.09 15.60
CA ARG A 19 0.08 11.83 14.80
C ARG A 19 1.11 12.56 15.66
N VAL A 20 0.67 13.21 16.73
CA VAL A 20 1.57 13.87 17.69
C VAL A 20 2.52 12.85 18.32
N ILE A 21 2.02 11.71 18.78
CA ILE A 21 2.83 10.64 19.36
C ILE A 21 3.85 10.12 18.33
N ALA A 22 3.40 9.81 17.11
CA ALA A 22 4.27 9.33 16.04
C ALA A 22 5.36 10.35 15.69
N ASN A 23 5.03 11.63 15.67
CA ASN A 23 5.99 12.70 15.41
C ASN A 23 7.05 12.80 16.51
N CYS A 24 6.66 12.67 17.79
CA CYS A 24 7.60 12.61 18.89
C CYS A 24 8.59 11.44 18.76
N PHE A 25 8.10 10.24 18.41
CA PHE A 25 8.96 9.09 18.13
C PHE A 25 9.91 9.34 16.96
N LEU A 26 9.41 9.93 15.88
CA LEU A 26 10.19 10.28 14.70
C LEU A 26 11.36 11.22 15.04
N GLU A 27 11.10 12.25 15.85
CA GLU A 27 12.14 13.18 16.30
C GLU A 27 13.20 12.48 17.17
N VAL A 28 12.79 11.60 18.09
CA VAL A 28 13.74 10.80 18.90
C VAL A 28 14.61 9.92 17.99
N LEU A 29 14.02 9.25 16.99
CA LEU A 29 14.78 8.44 16.03
C LEU A 29 15.76 9.26 15.22
N ARG A 30 15.38 10.47 14.79
CA ARG A 30 16.28 11.38 14.06
C ARG A 30 17.47 11.84 14.91
N GLN A 31 17.23 12.17 16.17
CA GLN A 31 18.27 12.59 17.09
C GLN A 31 19.26 11.46 17.41
N ASN A 32 18.81 10.21 17.39
CA ASN A 32 19.58 9.03 17.75
C ASN A 32 19.98 8.16 16.53
N GLN A 33 20.13 8.74 15.34
CA GLN A 33 20.48 8.00 14.12
C GLN A 33 21.78 7.17 14.23
N SER A 34 22.71 7.59 15.09
CA SER A 34 23.95 6.84 15.37
C SER A 34 23.73 5.46 16.01
N CYS A 35 22.58 5.23 16.62
CA CYS A 35 22.22 3.93 17.20
C CYS A 35 21.80 2.89 16.13
N PHE A 36 21.48 3.35 14.93
CA PHE A 36 21.10 2.48 13.80
C PHE A 36 22.31 2.38 12.87
N SER A 37 23.03 1.25 12.96
CA SER A 37 24.26 0.95 12.21
C SER A 37 24.36 1.61 10.82
N ASN A 38 25.52 2.15 10.48
CA ASN A 38 26.16 2.60 9.24
C ASN A 38 25.37 2.78 7.92
N LYS A 39 24.10 2.47 7.85
CA LYS A 39 23.20 2.80 6.73
C LYS A 39 22.41 4.04 7.14
N LYS A 40 22.57 5.14 6.40
CA LYS A 40 21.67 6.30 6.51
C LYS A 40 20.21 5.80 6.35
N LEU A 41 19.51 5.64 7.47
CA LEU A 41 18.10 5.36 7.45
C LEU A 41 17.42 6.59 6.83
N GLN A 42 16.71 6.40 5.74
CA GLN A 42 15.79 7.42 5.24
C GLN A 42 14.56 7.41 6.16
N ILE A 43 14.63 8.19 7.22
CA ILE A 43 13.51 8.40 8.14
C ILE A 43 12.54 9.36 7.43
N GLY A 44 11.29 8.96 7.30
CA GLY A 44 10.23 9.79 6.73
C GLY A 44 10.11 11.16 7.39
N THR A 45 9.39 12.06 6.79
CA THR A 45 9.19 13.42 7.32
C THR A 45 7.91 13.50 8.13
N SER A 46 7.75 14.55 8.94
CA SER A 46 6.48 14.83 9.62
C SER A 46 5.35 14.99 8.60
N GLU A 47 5.64 15.53 7.42
CA GLU A 47 4.70 15.68 6.32
C GLU A 47 4.19 14.33 5.82
N ASP A 48 5.01 13.29 5.79
CA ASP A 48 4.59 11.93 5.42
C ASP A 48 3.53 11.38 6.37
N LEU A 49 3.60 11.72 7.67
CA LEU A 49 2.60 11.34 8.67
C LEU A 49 1.25 12.03 8.45
N TYR A 50 1.28 13.32 8.08
CA TYR A 50 0.05 14.08 7.79
C TYR A 50 -0.58 13.68 6.45
N ASN A 51 0.23 13.24 5.49
CA ASN A 51 -0.24 12.77 4.18
C ASN A 51 -0.66 11.30 4.19
N PHE A 52 -0.54 10.59 5.33
CA PHE A 52 -1.03 9.22 5.43
C PHE A 52 -2.57 9.23 5.37
N PRO A 53 -3.18 8.44 4.46
CA PRO A 53 -4.63 8.47 4.30
C PRO A 53 -5.32 7.87 5.52
N VAL A 54 -6.35 8.58 6.01
CA VAL A 54 -7.33 8.08 6.96
C VAL A 54 -8.62 7.88 6.18
N LEU A 55 -9.07 6.63 6.11
CA LEU A 55 -10.28 6.30 5.38
C LEU A 55 -11.52 6.72 6.18
N GLU A 56 -12.57 7.14 5.49
CA GLU A 56 -13.90 7.36 6.11
C GLU A 56 -14.36 6.11 6.88
N PHE A 57 -14.03 4.93 6.32
CA PHE A 57 -14.27 3.64 6.97
C PHE A 57 -13.66 3.57 8.38
N ASP A 58 -12.42 4.02 8.58
CA ASP A 58 -11.73 3.95 9.87
C ASP A 58 -12.44 4.82 10.91
N SER A 59 -12.85 6.02 10.51
CA SER A 59 -13.59 6.95 11.36
C SER A 59 -14.93 6.36 11.77
N LEU A 60 -15.70 5.84 10.83
CA LEU A 60 -16.99 5.19 11.07
C LEU A 60 -16.86 3.93 11.92
N ALA A 61 -15.85 3.10 11.65
CA ALA A 61 -15.59 1.89 12.44
C ALA A 61 -15.25 2.24 13.90
N GLY A 62 -14.45 3.28 14.11
CA GLY A 62 -14.13 3.80 15.43
C GLY A 62 -15.38 4.32 16.17
N GLU A 63 -16.20 5.12 15.48
CA GLU A 63 -17.45 5.63 16.02
C GLU A 63 -18.43 4.51 16.42
N TYR A 64 -18.62 3.53 15.52
CA TYR A 64 -19.50 2.39 15.79
C TYR A 64 -18.96 1.47 16.89
N ALA A 65 -17.64 1.32 17.01
CA ALA A 65 -17.04 0.60 18.13
C ALA A 65 -17.27 1.32 19.47
N CYS A 66 -17.14 2.65 19.48
CA CYS A 66 -17.45 3.46 20.65
C CYS A 66 -18.92 3.33 21.06
N LEU A 67 -19.87 3.34 20.12
CA LEU A 67 -21.28 3.12 20.41
C LEU A 67 -21.55 1.75 21.03
N GLN A 68 -20.87 0.69 20.57
CA GLN A 68 -20.98 -0.63 21.20
C GLN A 68 -20.47 -0.66 22.63
N LEU A 69 -19.35 0.03 22.92
CA LEU A 69 -18.81 0.13 24.27
C LEU A 69 -19.74 0.91 25.19
N ARG A 70 -20.37 1.98 24.69
CA ARG A 70 -21.26 2.86 25.44
C ARG A 70 -22.66 2.28 25.72
N LYS A 71 -22.98 1.14 25.07
CA LYS A 71 -24.20 0.38 25.35
C LYS A 71 -24.26 -0.13 26.79
N GLY A 72 -23.10 -0.50 27.38
CA GLY A 72 -22.97 -1.08 28.70
C GLY A 72 -22.81 -0.04 29.81
N PHE A 73 -22.64 -0.56 31.05
CA PHE A 73 -22.32 0.26 32.22
C PHE A 73 -21.06 1.11 31.98
N PRO A 74 -21.02 2.37 32.37
CA PRO A 74 -22.06 3.15 33.07
C PRO A 74 -22.99 3.96 32.14
N PHE A 75 -22.83 3.87 30.83
CA PHE A 75 -23.43 4.82 29.90
C PHE A 75 -24.86 4.47 29.47
N TYR A 76 -25.15 3.17 29.21
CA TYR A 76 -26.47 2.69 28.77
C TYR A 76 -27.05 3.46 27.56
N GLU A 77 -26.20 3.83 26.59
CA GLU A 77 -26.62 4.58 25.42
C GLU A 77 -27.19 3.65 24.31
N LYS A 78 -27.66 4.27 23.22
CA LYS A 78 -28.22 3.54 22.07
C LYS A 78 -27.18 2.60 21.48
N ASP A 79 -27.61 1.38 21.16
CA ASP A 79 -26.81 0.35 20.54
C ASP A 79 -26.59 0.60 19.03
N LEU A 80 -25.54 0.03 18.47
CA LEU A 80 -25.26 -0.04 17.03
C LEU A 80 -26.44 -0.64 16.23
N SER A 81 -27.24 -1.52 16.84
CA SER A 81 -28.44 -2.08 16.20
C SER A 81 -29.51 -1.05 15.84
N THR A 82 -29.46 0.15 16.47
CA THR A 82 -30.40 1.26 16.19
C THR A 82 -29.94 2.13 15.01
N ILE A 83 -28.71 1.93 14.51
CA ILE A 83 -28.18 2.66 13.38
C ILE A 83 -28.54 1.92 12.09
N THR A 84 -29.22 2.62 11.18
CA THR A 84 -29.48 2.13 9.83
C THR A 84 -28.41 2.74 8.91
N PRO A 85 -27.43 1.93 8.44
CA PRO A 85 -26.40 2.43 7.51
C PRO A 85 -27.06 2.90 6.20
N LYS A 86 -26.71 4.11 5.76
CA LYS A 86 -27.24 4.74 4.55
C LYS A 86 -26.33 4.54 3.35
N THR A 87 -25.01 4.60 3.58
CA THR A 87 -24.00 4.45 2.54
C THR A 87 -23.39 3.05 2.56
N GLU A 88 -22.73 2.67 1.48
CA GLU A 88 -22.03 1.38 1.42
C GLU A 88 -20.84 1.33 2.39
N VAL A 89 -20.14 2.46 2.55
CA VAL A 89 -19.03 2.57 3.51
C VAL A 89 -19.53 2.38 4.95
N GLU A 90 -20.68 2.99 5.30
CA GLU A 90 -21.32 2.76 6.61
C GLU A 90 -21.69 1.30 6.84
N LYS A 91 -22.20 0.60 5.82
CA LYS A 91 -22.53 -0.85 5.91
C LYS A 91 -21.28 -1.68 6.16
N ILE A 92 -20.22 -1.41 5.41
CA ILE A 92 -18.94 -2.12 5.56
C ILE A 92 -18.37 -1.88 6.97
N ALA A 93 -18.37 -0.64 7.45
CA ALA A 93 -17.91 -0.27 8.79
C ALA A 93 -18.73 -0.94 9.90
N ALA A 94 -20.07 -0.94 9.79
CA ALA A 94 -20.95 -1.60 10.74
C ALA A 94 -20.72 -3.13 10.76
N ASN A 95 -20.53 -3.75 9.61
CA ASN A 95 -20.21 -5.17 9.52
C ASN A 95 -18.85 -5.49 10.12
N TYR A 96 -17.84 -4.66 9.86
CA TYR A 96 -16.52 -4.80 10.47
C TYR A 96 -16.60 -4.81 12.01
N VAL A 97 -17.30 -3.87 12.59
CA VAL A 97 -17.41 -3.78 14.05
C VAL A 97 -18.08 -5.02 14.67
N ARG A 98 -18.99 -5.66 13.93
CA ARG A 98 -19.65 -6.91 14.35
C ARG A 98 -18.77 -8.14 14.17
N GLN A 99 -18.07 -8.26 13.03
CA GLN A 99 -17.34 -9.47 12.62
C GLN A 99 -15.84 -9.41 12.92
N LYS A 100 -15.28 -8.21 13.12
CA LYS A 100 -13.85 -7.94 13.36
C LYS A 100 -12.92 -8.48 12.25
N ASN A 101 -13.40 -8.55 11.00
CA ASN A 101 -12.62 -8.98 9.86
C ASN A 101 -12.19 -7.77 9.01
N TRP A 102 -11.05 -7.18 9.36
CA TRP A 102 -10.51 -5.99 8.70
C TRP A 102 -10.15 -6.26 7.23
N TYR A 103 -9.49 -7.38 6.92
CA TYR A 103 -9.08 -7.71 5.55
C TYR A 103 -10.27 -7.82 4.62
N GLN A 104 -11.31 -8.54 5.02
CA GLN A 104 -12.54 -8.66 4.25
C GLN A 104 -13.22 -7.29 4.04
N SER A 105 -13.20 -6.44 5.05
CA SER A 105 -13.77 -5.09 4.94
C SER A 105 -12.97 -4.22 3.96
N MET A 106 -11.64 -4.34 3.96
CA MET A 106 -10.80 -3.65 2.99
C MET A 106 -11.02 -4.13 1.56
N ASP A 107 -11.19 -5.45 1.35
CA ASP A 107 -11.53 -5.99 0.03
C ASP A 107 -12.88 -5.47 -0.46
N GLN A 108 -13.92 -5.47 0.39
CA GLN A 108 -15.23 -4.92 0.06
C GLN A 108 -15.14 -3.42 -0.29
N LEU A 109 -14.39 -2.67 0.50
CA LEU A 109 -14.19 -1.23 0.29
C LEU A 109 -13.44 -0.95 -1.02
N TYR A 110 -12.44 -1.77 -1.34
CA TYR A 110 -11.70 -1.67 -2.60
C TYR A 110 -12.60 -1.97 -3.81
N GLN A 111 -13.40 -3.03 -3.74
CA GLN A 111 -14.38 -3.35 -4.79
C GLN A 111 -15.42 -2.24 -4.96
N TYR A 112 -15.90 -1.66 -3.86
CA TYR A 112 -16.78 -0.50 -3.90
C TYR A 112 -16.10 0.70 -4.59
N ALA A 113 -14.85 0.99 -4.26
CA ALA A 113 -14.08 2.07 -4.87
C ALA A 113 -13.88 1.87 -6.37
N LEU A 114 -13.57 0.65 -6.82
CA LEU A 114 -13.46 0.29 -8.24
C LEU A 114 -14.78 0.49 -8.97
N ASN A 115 -15.87 -0.04 -8.42
CA ASN A 115 -17.20 0.04 -9.03
C ASN A 115 -17.74 1.47 -9.14
N SER A 116 -17.43 2.30 -8.12
CA SER A 116 -17.80 3.72 -8.11
C SER A 116 -16.81 4.61 -8.88
N LYS A 117 -15.74 4.02 -9.46
CA LYS A 117 -14.66 4.73 -10.15
C LYS A 117 -13.99 5.81 -9.27
N ASN A 118 -13.97 5.57 -7.96
CA ASN A 118 -13.33 6.47 -7.01
C ASN A 118 -11.84 6.12 -6.89
N GLU A 119 -11.05 6.67 -7.80
CA GLU A 119 -9.62 6.41 -7.94
C GLU A 119 -8.81 6.82 -6.71
N LYS A 120 -9.17 7.95 -6.11
CA LYS A 120 -8.52 8.41 -4.89
C LYS A 120 -8.70 7.39 -3.77
N LEU A 121 -9.92 6.91 -3.57
CA LEU A 121 -10.21 5.91 -2.56
C LEU A 121 -9.45 4.59 -2.84
N CYS A 122 -9.35 4.16 -4.10
CA CYS A 122 -8.54 2.99 -4.45
C CYS A 122 -7.08 3.15 -4.02
N LEU A 123 -6.45 4.30 -4.34
CA LEU A 123 -5.07 4.59 -3.95
C LEU A 123 -4.89 4.66 -2.44
N ASP A 124 -5.82 5.30 -1.75
CA ASP A 124 -5.77 5.43 -0.29
C ASP A 124 -5.87 4.05 0.39
N ILE A 125 -6.78 3.19 -0.07
CA ILE A 125 -6.89 1.80 0.42
C ILE A 125 -5.61 1.02 0.15
N LEU A 126 -5.02 1.13 -1.06
CA LEU A 126 -3.76 0.48 -1.40
C LEU A 126 -2.63 0.92 -0.47
N ARG A 127 -2.54 2.20 -0.15
CA ARG A 127 -1.54 2.75 0.79
C ARG A 127 -1.73 2.22 2.21
N VAL A 128 -2.97 2.22 2.71
CA VAL A 128 -3.30 1.70 4.03
C VAL A 128 -2.95 0.22 4.13
N ARG A 129 -3.35 -0.60 3.16
CA ARG A 129 -3.08 -2.04 3.18
C ARG A 129 -1.61 -2.41 3.07
N ILE A 130 -0.85 -1.69 2.24
CA ILE A 130 0.61 -1.91 2.16
C ILE A 130 1.32 -1.58 3.45
N THR A 131 0.82 -0.59 4.18
CA THR A 131 1.42 -0.21 5.47
C THR A 131 1.08 -1.22 6.55
N ASP A 132 -0.14 -1.74 6.56
CA ASP A 132 -0.58 -2.77 7.52
C ASP A 132 0.11 -4.12 7.25
N ASN A 133 0.06 -4.59 6.01
CA ASN A 133 0.72 -5.83 5.60
C ASN A 133 1.53 -5.67 4.32
N PRO A 134 2.79 -5.27 4.44
CA PRO A 134 3.68 -5.07 3.29
C PRO A 134 4.03 -6.36 2.53
N TYR A 135 3.58 -7.52 2.99
CA TYR A 135 3.82 -8.84 2.41
C TYR A 135 2.59 -9.44 1.73
N ASP A 136 1.49 -8.71 1.65
CA ASP A 136 0.26 -9.17 0.99
C ASP A 136 0.42 -9.17 -0.54
N LEU A 137 0.75 -10.34 -1.09
CA LEU A 137 0.98 -10.53 -2.53
C LEU A 137 -0.25 -10.20 -3.38
N THR A 138 -1.45 -10.49 -2.89
CA THR A 138 -2.70 -10.20 -3.61
C THR A 138 -2.85 -8.70 -3.80
N PHE A 139 -2.60 -7.95 -2.75
CA PHE A 139 -2.70 -6.49 -2.79
C PHE A 139 -1.60 -5.83 -3.59
N LEU A 140 -0.39 -6.38 -3.52
CA LEU A 140 0.72 -5.91 -4.37
C LEU A 140 0.40 -6.14 -5.85
N GLY A 141 -0.22 -7.26 -6.21
CA GLY A 141 -0.71 -7.54 -7.56
C GLY A 141 -1.78 -6.54 -7.99
N GLN A 142 -2.83 -6.38 -7.19
CA GLN A 142 -3.92 -5.43 -7.46
C GLN A 142 -3.42 -3.99 -7.61
N GLY A 143 -2.48 -3.56 -6.76
CA GLY A 143 -1.87 -2.23 -6.84
C GLY A 143 -1.06 -2.03 -8.12
N GLY A 144 -0.31 -3.04 -8.54
CA GLY A 144 0.42 -3.04 -9.80
C GLY A 144 -0.50 -2.92 -11.02
N GLU A 145 -1.55 -3.74 -11.08
CA GLU A 145 -2.55 -3.72 -12.15
C GLU A 145 -3.30 -2.38 -12.21
N PHE A 146 -3.75 -1.88 -11.07
CA PHE A 146 -4.42 -0.59 -10.97
C PHE A 146 -3.55 0.54 -11.51
N ALA A 147 -2.29 0.61 -11.09
CA ALA A 147 -1.35 1.64 -11.52
C ALA A 147 -0.99 1.47 -13.01
N GLU A 148 -0.83 0.23 -13.51
CA GLU A 148 -0.53 -0.02 -14.93
C GLU A 148 -1.66 0.43 -15.85
N ILE A 149 -2.92 0.12 -15.53
CA ILE A 149 -4.11 0.54 -16.30
C ILE A 149 -4.15 2.07 -16.41
N ARG A 150 -3.73 2.77 -15.38
CA ARG A 150 -3.69 4.23 -15.33
C ARG A 150 -2.43 4.84 -15.94
N LYS A 151 -1.51 4.01 -16.41
CA LYS A 151 -0.19 4.42 -16.91
C LYS A 151 0.67 5.14 -15.86
N GLU A 152 0.40 4.90 -14.58
CA GLU A 152 1.23 5.36 -13.45
C GLU A 152 2.40 4.39 -13.26
N TYR A 153 3.25 4.28 -14.27
CA TYR A 153 4.30 3.28 -14.34
C TYR A 153 5.27 3.26 -13.16
N PRO A 154 5.70 4.39 -12.57
CA PRO A 154 6.55 4.36 -11.38
C PRO A 154 5.88 3.64 -10.21
N LEU A 155 4.58 3.86 -10.02
CA LEU A 155 3.80 3.19 -8.97
C LEU A 155 3.61 1.70 -9.30
N ALA A 156 3.33 1.34 -10.54
CA ALA A 156 3.23 -0.05 -10.97
C ALA A 156 4.55 -0.81 -10.75
N ILE A 157 5.68 -0.19 -11.10
CA ILE A 157 7.03 -0.75 -10.86
C ILE A 157 7.25 -0.98 -9.36
N PHE A 158 6.86 -0.03 -8.52
CA PHE A 158 6.97 -0.17 -7.06
C PHE A 158 6.24 -1.42 -6.56
N PHE A 159 4.98 -1.58 -6.93
CA PHE A 159 4.15 -2.71 -6.51
C PHE A 159 4.68 -4.05 -7.05
N TYR A 160 4.92 -4.13 -8.35
CA TYR A 160 5.39 -5.37 -8.98
C TYR A 160 6.80 -5.76 -8.52
N THR A 161 7.72 -4.80 -8.34
CA THR A 161 9.07 -5.09 -7.82
C THR A 161 9.00 -5.64 -6.40
N ARG A 162 8.13 -5.08 -5.56
CA ARG A 162 7.94 -5.58 -4.20
C ARG A 162 7.34 -6.98 -4.21
N SER A 163 6.30 -7.21 -5.01
CA SER A 163 5.71 -8.54 -5.21
C SER A 163 6.76 -9.56 -5.69
N PHE A 164 7.55 -9.20 -6.69
CA PHE A 164 8.59 -10.06 -7.25
C PHE A 164 9.69 -10.40 -6.24
N ARG A 165 10.09 -9.45 -5.40
CA ARG A 165 11.09 -9.68 -4.34
C ARG A 165 10.59 -10.64 -3.27
N LEU A 166 9.31 -10.60 -2.95
CA LEU A 166 8.69 -11.47 -1.94
C LEU A 166 8.44 -12.88 -2.49
N TYR A 167 7.89 -12.96 -3.68
CA TYR A 167 7.58 -14.21 -4.35
C TYR A 167 7.74 -14.06 -5.87
N PRO A 168 8.92 -14.39 -6.42
CA PRO A 168 9.17 -14.27 -7.84
C PRO A 168 8.24 -15.17 -8.66
N THR A 169 7.53 -14.57 -9.62
CA THR A 169 6.71 -15.30 -10.60
C THR A 169 7.02 -14.84 -12.02
N VAL A 170 6.80 -15.72 -12.98
CA VAL A 170 6.95 -15.38 -14.42
C VAL A 170 6.01 -14.25 -14.80
N GLN A 171 4.78 -14.26 -14.29
CA GLN A 171 3.79 -13.21 -14.57
C GLN A 171 4.25 -11.84 -14.08
N THR A 172 4.72 -11.74 -12.84
CA THR A 172 5.20 -10.46 -12.28
C THR A 172 6.45 -9.97 -13.02
N ALA A 173 7.34 -10.89 -13.41
CA ALA A 173 8.50 -10.56 -14.23
C ALA A 173 8.09 -10.02 -15.61
N GLN A 174 7.08 -10.63 -16.26
CA GLN A 174 6.55 -10.17 -17.54
C GLN A 174 5.98 -8.75 -17.45
N ASN A 175 5.22 -8.46 -16.39
CA ASN A 175 4.67 -7.12 -16.15
C ASN A 175 5.79 -6.08 -16.02
N LEU A 176 6.83 -6.39 -15.24
CA LEU A 176 8.00 -5.51 -15.09
C LEU A 176 8.76 -5.30 -16.39
N VAL A 177 8.99 -6.37 -17.16
CA VAL A 177 9.61 -6.27 -18.51
C VAL A 177 8.79 -5.35 -19.41
N ALA A 178 7.48 -5.58 -19.48
CA ALA A 178 6.60 -4.78 -20.32
C ALA A 178 6.64 -3.29 -19.97
N ILE A 179 6.62 -2.95 -18.67
CA ILE A 179 6.66 -1.57 -18.21
C ILE A 179 8.02 -0.92 -18.48
N HIS A 180 9.13 -1.60 -18.16
CA HIS A 180 10.46 -1.04 -18.40
C HIS A 180 10.73 -0.82 -19.90
N LEU A 181 10.26 -1.73 -20.76
CA LEU A 181 10.37 -1.52 -22.22
C LEU A 181 9.50 -0.38 -22.73
N ARG A 182 8.28 -0.18 -22.17
CA ARG A 182 7.45 0.98 -22.49
C ARG A 182 8.08 2.31 -22.09
N LEU A 183 8.91 2.30 -21.06
CA LEU A 183 9.64 3.47 -20.56
C LEU A 183 11.00 3.68 -21.21
N ASP A 184 11.32 2.87 -22.24
CA ASP A 184 12.63 2.86 -22.89
C ASP A 184 13.80 2.62 -21.90
N GLN A 185 13.59 1.69 -20.99
CA GLN A 185 14.52 1.29 -19.94
C GLN A 185 14.92 -0.19 -20.08
N PRO A 186 15.49 -0.62 -21.22
CA PRO A 186 15.76 -2.04 -21.48
C PRO A 186 16.74 -2.65 -20.48
N ASP A 187 17.68 -1.87 -19.97
CA ASP A 187 18.65 -2.33 -18.97
C ASP A 187 17.99 -2.78 -17.66
N LEU A 188 16.94 -2.08 -17.25
CA LEU A 188 16.19 -2.43 -16.04
C LEU A 188 15.28 -3.64 -16.25
N ALA A 189 14.97 -3.97 -17.49
CA ALA A 189 14.19 -5.17 -17.83
C ALA A 189 15.05 -6.47 -17.80
N LEU A 190 16.37 -6.38 -18.01
CA LEU A 190 17.26 -7.54 -18.14
C LEU A 190 17.12 -8.59 -17.02
N PRO A 191 17.14 -8.24 -15.72
CA PRO A 191 17.04 -9.24 -14.65
C PRO A 191 15.73 -10.04 -14.71
N TYR A 192 14.65 -9.39 -15.12
CA TYR A 192 13.33 -10.00 -15.23
C TYR A 192 13.23 -10.87 -16.49
N ILE A 193 13.83 -10.46 -17.61
CA ILE A 193 13.95 -11.27 -18.83
C ILE A 193 14.73 -12.55 -18.51
N GLU A 194 15.87 -12.43 -17.84
CA GLU A 194 16.69 -13.57 -17.42
C GLU A 194 15.88 -14.53 -16.53
N TYR A 195 15.13 -14.01 -15.57
CA TYR A 195 14.27 -14.83 -14.73
C TYR A 195 13.21 -15.59 -15.54
N ILE A 196 12.56 -14.93 -16.53
CA ILE A 196 11.57 -15.56 -17.39
C ILE A 196 12.21 -16.66 -18.25
N LEU A 197 13.40 -16.42 -18.81
CA LEU A 197 14.11 -17.42 -19.62
C LEU A 197 14.51 -18.66 -18.82
N ARG A 198 14.82 -18.51 -17.53
CA ARG A 198 15.18 -19.63 -16.64
C ARG A 198 13.98 -20.41 -16.14
N ASN A 199 12.85 -19.74 -15.86
CA ASN A 199 11.71 -20.31 -15.14
C ASN A 199 10.42 -20.38 -15.97
N GLY A 200 10.42 -19.78 -17.17
CA GLY A 200 9.26 -19.72 -18.06
C GLY A 200 9.20 -20.90 -19.03
N ASN A 201 8.11 -20.95 -19.80
CA ASN A 201 7.95 -21.94 -20.84
C ASN A 201 8.90 -21.65 -22.03
N PRO A 202 9.59 -22.65 -22.61
CA PRO A 202 10.56 -22.47 -23.72
C PRO A 202 9.97 -21.85 -25.00
N LYS A 203 8.67 -21.62 -25.10
CA LYS A 203 8.03 -20.95 -26.24
C LYS A 203 8.30 -19.44 -26.38
N PHE A 204 9.05 -18.82 -25.45
CA PHE A 204 9.42 -17.39 -25.51
C PHE A 204 10.67 -17.11 -26.36
N ASN A 205 10.73 -17.62 -27.60
CA ASN A 205 11.90 -17.43 -28.48
C ASN A 205 12.23 -15.94 -28.73
N GLY A 206 11.23 -15.07 -28.89
CA GLY A 206 11.45 -13.63 -29.09
C GLY A 206 12.08 -12.91 -27.90
N LEU A 207 11.85 -13.39 -26.67
CA LEU A 207 12.48 -12.83 -25.46
C LEU A 207 13.98 -13.12 -25.39
N LYS A 208 14.41 -14.28 -25.91
CA LYS A 208 15.83 -14.66 -25.99
C LYS A 208 16.58 -13.77 -26.97
N GLU A 209 15.97 -13.50 -28.11
CA GLU A 209 16.54 -12.57 -29.11
C GLU A 209 16.62 -11.15 -28.57
N LEU A 210 15.57 -10.68 -27.88
CA LEU A 210 15.55 -9.37 -27.22
C LEU A 210 16.66 -9.26 -26.19
N PHE A 211 16.84 -10.27 -25.35
CA PHE A 211 17.90 -10.32 -24.33
C PHE A 211 19.29 -10.14 -24.96
N HIS A 212 19.60 -10.90 -26.04
CA HIS A 212 20.86 -10.78 -26.71
C HIS A 212 21.07 -9.39 -27.36
N LYS A 213 20.03 -8.82 -27.98
CA LYS A 213 20.11 -7.47 -28.56
C LYS A 213 20.39 -6.39 -27.49
N ILE A 214 19.75 -6.46 -26.33
CA ILE A 214 20.02 -5.50 -25.26
C ILE A 214 21.44 -5.61 -24.74
N ILE A 215 21.97 -6.84 -24.58
CA ILE A 215 23.35 -7.05 -24.11
C ILE A 215 24.35 -6.55 -25.15
N GLN A 216 24.13 -6.84 -26.43
CA GLN A 216 24.99 -6.37 -27.50
C GLN A 216 25.02 -4.84 -27.54
N TYR A 217 23.88 -4.19 -27.53
CA TYR A 217 23.76 -2.73 -27.50
C TYR A 217 24.51 -2.11 -26.32
N LYS A 218 24.42 -2.74 -25.16
CA LYS A 218 25.13 -2.30 -23.95
C LYS A 218 26.65 -2.43 -24.09
N GLN A 219 27.12 -3.47 -24.71
CA GLN A 219 28.57 -3.66 -25.02
C GLN A 219 29.07 -2.59 -25.98
N GLU A 220 28.30 -2.27 -27.01
CA GLU A 220 28.63 -1.24 -28.00
C GLU A 220 28.71 0.16 -27.37
N LEU A 221 27.79 0.51 -26.47
CA LEU A 221 27.80 1.79 -25.73
C LEU A 221 29.01 1.91 -24.79
N ASN A 222 29.35 0.84 -24.06
CA ASN A 222 30.52 0.85 -23.19
C ASN A 222 31.85 0.96 -23.96
N TRP A 223 31.88 0.51 -25.20
CA TRP A 223 33.04 0.66 -26.09
C TRP A 223 33.24 2.10 -26.60
N GLN A 224 32.16 2.86 -26.73
CA GLN A 224 32.22 4.26 -27.18
C GLN A 224 32.53 5.24 -26.01
N SER A 225 32.46 4.77 -24.77
CA SER A 225 32.65 5.60 -23.55
C SER A 225 34.07 5.46 -22.95
N ASN A 226 34.92 4.58 -23.51
CA ASN A 226 36.33 4.39 -23.17
C ASN A 226 37.22 4.83 -24.31
#